data_b59104ab92d1d5a4150cd7e13e820136
#
_entry.id   b59104ab92d1d5a4150cd7e13e820136
#
_cell.length_a   1.000
_cell.length_b   1.000
_cell.length_c   1.000
_cell.angle_alpha   90.00
_cell.angle_beta   90.00
_cell.angle_gamma   90.00
#
_symmetry.space_group_name_H-M   'P 1'
#
loop_
_entity.id
_entity.type
_entity.pdbx_description
1 polymer ?
#
loop_
_entity_poly.entity_id
_entity_poly.type
_entity_poly.pdbx_seq_one_letter_code
_entity_poly.pdbx_strand_id
1 'polypeptide(L)'
;MTVTITRPVRRRPVFHPLPVAAVDRLTDDSVSITFAVPEELRETFAFSAGQHLTVRRPADGDGEEVRRSYSICSTPEELARHGRLRVGVREVPGGAFSAYACGALRGGDTVEVLPPLGHFTSAFTPDRARRYGAVVAGSGITPVLGLAATALATEPRSTFTLVYGNRTANSVMFAEELADLKDRYPTRLHLVHVLSREMGESALLSGRIDADRLARLLDTLVPGDEIEEWFLCGPYGMVVDAKAVLAGRGVPDAAVHTELFHVDAPPEPVRRETDRPGAGTEVTILLDGRSSSFTMGRDERVLDAALRVRGELPYACKGGVCSTCRAKVTSGEVTMARNYALEPDEVAAGYVLTCQSSPVTDELTVDYDA
;
A
#
# COMPACT_ATOMS: atom_id res chain seq x y z
N MET A 1 15.47 14.41 41.78
CA MET A 1 15.80 14.12 40.35
C MET A 1 14.53 14.26 39.53
N THR A 2 14.45 15.30 38.70
CA THR A 2 13.30 15.52 37.82
C THR A 2 13.61 14.81 36.51
N VAL A 3 12.88 13.73 36.22
CA VAL A 3 13.00 13.02 34.96
C VAL A 3 12.11 13.74 33.94
N THR A 4 12.70 14.47 33.02
CA THR A 4 11.99 15.05 31.89
C THR A 4 11.85 13.97 30.83
N ILE A 5 10.64 13.39 30.70
CA ILE A 5 10.31 12.46 29.61
C ILE A 5 10.05 13.34 28.38
N THR A 6 11.05 13.52 27.55
CA THR A 6 10.87 14.08 26.20
C THR A 6 10.23 12.99 25.34
N ARG A 7 8.91 13.09 25.10
CA ARG A 7 8.28 12.31 24.03
C ARG A 7 8.97 12.69 22.73
N PRO A 8 9.42 11.71 21.92
CA PRO A 8 9.90 12.01 20.57
C PRO A 8 8.75 12.69 19.82
N VAL A 9 8.95 13.94 19.43
CA VAL A 9 8.02 14.64 18.53
C VAL A 9 8.09 13.87 17.21
N ARG A 10 7.08 13.08 16.88
CA ARG A 10 6.94 12.47 15.55
C ARG A 10 6.78 13.63 14.57
N ARG A 11 7.86 13.93 13.84
CA ARG A 11 7.79 14.93 12.78
C ARG A 11 6.89 14.37 11.68
N ARG A 12 5.91 15.16 11.26
CA ARG A 12 5.05 14.89 10.11
C ARG A 12 5.90 14.47 8.90
N PRO A 13 5.49 13.45 8.12
CA PRO A 13 6.10 13.17 6.83
C PRO A 13 5.99 14.39 5.91
N VAL A 14 7.12 14.91 5.44
CA VAL A 14 7.20 16.05 4.52
C VAL A 14 7.61 15.51 3.16
N PHE A 15 7.09 16.11 2.08
CA PHE A 15 7.54 15.79 0.73
C PHE A 15 8.98 16.26 0.52
N HIS A 16 9.79 15.36 -0.01
CA HIS A 16 11.17 15.62 -0.40
C HIS A 16 11.32 15.48 -1.91
N PRO A 17 11.99 16.42 -2.59
CA PRO A 17 12.31 16.28 -3.99
C PRO A 17 13.39 15.19 -4.16
N LEU A 18 13.03 14.07 -4.79
CA LEU A 18 13.98 13.00 -5.11
C LEU A 18 14.29 12.99 -6.61
N PRO A 19 15.57 12.97 -6.99
CA PRO A 19 15.97 12.76 -8.37
C PRO A 19 15.55 11.37 -8.86
N VAL A 20 15.03 11.30 -10.08
CA VAL A 20 14.77 10.06 -10.80
C VAL A 20 16.07 9.58 -11.42
N ALA A 21 16.63 8.48 -10.96
CA ALA A 21 17.85 7.90 -11.51
C ALA A 21 17.59 7.19 -12.84
N ALA A 22 16.46 6.46 -12.92
CA ALA A 22 16.05 5.73 -14.13
C ALA A 22 14.54 5.54 -14.19
N VAL A 23 14.03 5.38 -15.41
CA VAL A 23 12.67 4.90 -15.68
C VAL A 23 12.81 3.78 -16.73
N ASP A 24 12.58 2.55 -16.29
CA ASP A 24 12.75 1.37 -17.12
C ASP A 24 11.40 0.77 -17.51
N ARG A 25 11.23 0.40 -18.80
CA ARG A 25 10.03 -0.25 -19.29
C ARG A 25 9.97 -1.70 -18.79
N LEU A 26 8.87 -2.08 -18.14
CA LEU A 26 8.63 -3.46 -17.68
C LEU A 26 7.72 -4.23 -18.64
N THR A 27 6.63 -3.59 -19.06
CA THR A 27 5.65 -4.12 -20.03
C THR A 27 5.13 -2.97 -20.90
N ASP A 28 4.26 -3.25 -21.87
CA ASP A 28 3.67 -2.21 -22.73
C ASP A 28 2.92 -1.13 -21.91
N ASP A 29 2.38 -1.49 -20.74
CA ASP A 29 1.58 -0.63 -19.88
C ASP A 29 2.21 -0.35 -18.50
N SER A 30 3.51 -0.64 -18.31
CA SER A 30 4.14 -0.43 -17.00
C SER A 30 5.63 -0.08 -17.06
N VAL A 31 6.07 0.65 -16.03
CA VAL A 31 7.47 1.06 -15.85
C VAL A 31 7.91 0.83 -14.40
N SER A 32 9.21 0.72 -14.17
CA SER A 32 9.82 0.95 -12.87
C SER A 32 10.43 2.34 -12.81
N ILE A 33 10.31 3.00 -11.66
CA ILE A 33 10.94 4.29 -11.36
C ILE A 33 11.96 4.05 -10.27
N THR A 34 13.23 4.34 -10.54
CA THR A 34 14.30 4.30 -9.55
C THR A 34 14.63 5.71 -9.10
N PHE A 35 14.47 5.98 -7.81
CA PHE A 35 14.87 7.23 -7.18
C PHE A 35 16.29 7.13 -6.66
N ALA A 36 17.06 8.22 -6.80
CA ALA A 36 18.33 8.40 -6.10
C ALA A 36 18.05 9.13 -4.78
N VAL A 37 18.20 8.45 -3.67
CA VAL A 37 18.01 9.04 -2.34
C VAL A 37 19.34 9.64 -1.87
N PRO A 38 19.42 10.98 -1.69
CA PRO A 38 20.60 11.65 -1.15
C PRO A 38 21.02 11.07 0.20
N GLU A 39 22.31 11.11 0.50
CA GLU A 39 22.86 10.48 1.70
C GLU A 39 22.22 11.01 2.99
N GLU A 40 21.97 12.31 3.06
CA GLU A 40 21.33 12.99 4.19
C GLU A 40 19.85 12.60 4.38
N LEU A 41 19.21 12.01 3.37
CA LEU A 41 17.82 11.56 3.43
C LEU A 41 17.69 10.04 3.62
N ARG A 42 18.77 9.26 3.58
CA ARG A 42 18.69 7.79 3.65
C ARG A 42 18.05 7.29 4.94
N GLU A 43 18.31 7.94 6.07
CA GLU A 43 17.66 7.60 7.34
C GLU A 43 16.16 7.94 7.33
N THR A 44 15.79 9.07 6.73
CA THR A 44 14.38 9.50 6.57
C THR A 44 13.60 8.54 5.65
N PHE A 45 14.26 7.99 4.63
CA PHE A 45 13.69 7.04 3.69
C PHE A 45 13.96 5.57 4.03
N ALA A 46 14.55 5.28 5.21
CA ALA A 46 14.68 3.90 5.68
C ALA A 46 13.31 3.23 5.80
N PHE A 47 13.20 1.98 5.34
CA PHE A 47 11.91 1.31 5.22
C PHE A 47 11.99 -0.18 5.54
N SER A 48 10.82 -0.77 5.81
CA SER A 48 10.63 -2.22 5.84
C SER A 48 10.06 -2.68 4.50
N ALA A 49 10.53 -3.83 4.01
CA ALA A 49 10.01 -4.40 2.76
C ALA A 49 8.48 -4.52 2.82
N GLY A 50 7.80 -4.17 1.71
CA GLY A 50 6.36 -4.12 1.59
C GLY A 50 5.73 -2.75 1.87
N GLN A 51 6.48 -1.76 2.39
CA GLN A 51 6.00 -0.39 2.51
C GLN A 51 5.90 0.30 1.14
N HIS A 52 5.19 1.44 1.11
CA HIS A 52 4.96 2.22 -0.10
C HIS A 52 5.44 3.68 0.05
N LEU A 53 5.66 4.34 -1.08
CA LEU A 53 5.88 5.78 -1.19
C LEU A 53 4.62 6.49 -1.63
N THR A 54 4.39 7.70 -1.14
CA THR A 54 3.44 8.62 -1.75
C THR A 54 4.22 9.61 -2.62
N VAL A 55 3.94 9.61 -3.92
CA VAL A 55 4.50 10.57 -4.87
C VAL A 55 3.51 11.70 -5.11
N ARG A 56 4.03 12.90 -5.36
CA ARG A 56 3.26 14.09 -5.65
C ARG A 56 3.74 14.70 -6.99
N ARG A 57 2.78 15.01 -7.85
CA ARG A 57 2.98 15.85 -9.00
C ARG A 57 2.23 17.15 -8.76
N PRO A 58 2.92 18.31 -8.82
CA PRO A 58 2.26 19.61 -8.78
C PRO A 58 1.23 19.73 -9.89
N ALA A 59 0.26 20.63 -9.70
CA ALA A 59 -0.70 20.95 -10.74
C ALA A 59 -0.02 21.59 -11.97
N ASP A 60 -0.44 21.18 -13.16
CA ASP A 60 -0.08 21.88 -14.39
C ASP A 60 -1.11 23.02 -14.60
N GLY A 61 -0.71 24.28 -14.45
CA GLY A 61 -1.61 25.43 -14.56
C GLY A 61 -2.70 25.43 -13.49
N ASP A 62 -3.97 25.54 -13.91
CA ASP A 62 -5.15 25.52 -13.01
C ASP A 62 -5.60 24.11 -12.60
N GLY A 63 -4.79 23.08 -12.91
CA GLY A 63 -5.07 21.70 -12.54
C GLY A 63 -4.96 21.41 -11.03
N GLU A 64 -5.44 20.26 -10.60
CA GLU A 64 -5.27 19.80 -9.21
C GLU A 64 -3.96 19.06 -9.01
N GLU A 65 -3.37 19.24 -7.83
CA GLU A 65 -2.23 18.44 -7.37
C GLU A 65 -2.59 16.96 -7.31
N VAL A 66 -1.74 16.11 -7.87
CA VAL A 66 -1.96 14.66 -7.91
C VAL A 66 -1.02 13.96 -6.93
N ARG A 67 -1.59 13.24 -5.99
CA ARG A 67 -0.84 12.35 -5.05
C ARG A 67 -1.24 10.91 -5.27
N ARG A 68 -0.27 9.99 -5.34
CA ARG A 68 -0.52 8.54 -5.50
C ARG A 68 0.50 7.75 -4.71
N SER A 69 0.04 6.61 -4.16
CA SER A 69 0.91 5.67 -3.44
C SER A 69 1.34 4.54 -4.37
N TYR A 70 2.63 4.16 -4.28
CA TYR A 70 3.24 3.05 -5.01
C TYR A 70 4.11 2.23 -4.07
N SER A 71 3.88 0.93 -4.03
CA SER A 71 4.64 0.03 -3.18
C SER A 71 6.09 -0.06 -3.63
N ILE A 72 7.01 -0.09 -2.66
CA ILE A 72 8.44 -0.21 -2.89
C ILE A 72 8.73 -1.65 -3.32
N CYS A 73 9.41 -1.81 -4.47
CA CYS A 73 9.77 -3.11 -5.03
C CYS A 73 11.26 -3.43 -4.92
N SER A 74 12.09 -2.49 -4.46
CA SER A 74 13.49 -2.72 -4.07
C SER A 74 13.61 -3.21 -2.63
N THR A 75 14.81 -3.65 -2.25
CA THR A 75 15.10 -4.10 -0.89
C THR A 75 15.61 -2.96 0.00
N PRO A 76 15.45 -3.03 1.34
CA PRO A 76 16.09 -2.09 2.26
C PRO A 76 17.62 -2.04 2.11
N GLU A 77 18.24 -3.16 1.72
CA GLU A 77 19.67 -3.25 1.49
C GLU A 77 20.12 -2.41 0.29
N GLU A 78 19.33 -2.36 -0.81
CA GLU A 78 19.62 -1.50 -1.97
C GLU A 78 19.63 -0.02 -1.59
N LEU A 79 18.71 0.41 -0.74
CA LEU A 79 18.72 1.76 -0.20
C LEU A 79 19.96 2.00 0.67
N ALA A 80 20.26 1.11 1.59
CA ALA A 80 21.39 1.26 2.50
C ALA A 80 22.74 1.30 1.76
N ARG A 81 22.95 0.42 0.77
CA ARG A 81 24.22 0.30 0.04
C ARG A 81 24.38 1.32 -1.08
N HIS A 82 23.30 1.56 -1.83
CA HIS A 82 23.38 2.29 -3.10
C HIS A 82 22.56 3.58 -3.12
N GLY A 83 21.79 3.89 -2.05
CA GLY A 83 20.90 5.03 -2.03
C GLY A 83 19.79 4.95 -3.09
N ARG A 84 19.41 3.74 -3.50
CA ARG A 84 18.37 3.52 -4.52
C ARG A 84 17.08 3.00 -3.91
N LEU A 85 15.99 3.56 -4.36
CA LEU A 85 14.66 3.17 -3.96
C LEU A 85 13.78 3.07 -5.21
N ARG A 86 13.10 1.94 -5.42
CA ARG A 86 12.40 1.66 -6.66
C ARG A 86 10.92 1.34 -6.42
N VAL A 87 10.07 1.86 -7.30
CA VAL A 87 8.64 1.55 -7.34
C VAL A 87 8.23 1.07 -8.73
N GLY A 88 7.20 0.22 -8.80
CA GLY A 88 6.59 -0.19 -10.07
C GLY A 88 5.28 0.55 -10.31
N VAL A 89 5.10 1.08 -11.52
CA VAL A 89 3.91 1.83 -11.92
C VAL A 89 3.28 1.18 -13.14
N ARG A 90 2.01 0.75 -13.02
CA ARG A 90 1.19 0.35 -14.16
C ARG A 90 0.27 1.49 -14.56
N GLU A 91 0.13 1.72 -15.83
CA GLU A 91 -0.77 2.74 -16.36
C GLU A 91 -2.24 2.35 -16.07
N VAL A 92 -2.97 3.30 -15.49
CA VAL A 92 -4.40 3.19 -15.25
C VAL A 92 -5.11 4.12 -16.24
N PRO A 93 -6.11 3.66 -16.99
CA PRO A 93 -6.87 4.50 -17.90
C PRO A 93 -7.41 5.75 -17.17
N GLY A 94 -7.06 6.96 -17.67
CA GLY A 94 -7.41 8.22 -17.03
C GLY A 94 -6.61 8.57 -15.76
N GLY A 95 -5.62 7.77 -15.40
CA GLY A 95 -4.77 8.01 -14.23
C GLY A 95 -3.70 9.07 -14.50
N ALA A 96 -3.82 10.25 -13.90
CA ALA A 96 -2.95 11.40 -14.18
C ALA A 96 -1.45 11.13 -13.89
N PHE A 97 -1.10 10.50 -12.75
CA PHE A 97 0.31 10.19 -12.45
C PHE A 97 0.82 8.98 -13.24
N SER A 98 0.03 7.90 -13.35
CA SER A 98 0.47 6.68 -14.03
C SER A 98 0.71 6.91 -15.53
N ALA A 99 -0.15 7.69 -16.20
CA ALA A 99 0.07 8.08 -17.58
C ALA A 99 1.34 8.95 -17.73
N TYR A 100 1.56 9.90 -16.82
CA TYR A 100 2.80 10.70 -16.78
C TYR A 100 4.04 9.83 -16.59
N ALA A 101 4.00 8.91 -15.64
CA ALA A 101 5.12 7.99 -15.35
C ALA A 101 5.47 7.11 -16.55
N CYS A 102 4.45 6.56 -17.24
CA CYS A 102 4.66 5.68 -18.39
C CYS A 102 5.02 6.44 -19.68
N GLY A 103 4.58 7.69 -19.82
CA GLY A 103 4.73 8.46 -21.05
C GLY A 103 5.81 9.53 -21.05
N ALA A 104 5.92 10.32 -19.98
CA ALA A 104 6.71 11.56 -19.97
C ALA A 104 7.88 11.57 -18.99
N LEU A 105 7.79 10.90 -17.83
CA LEU A 105 8.84 10.89 -16.81
C LEU A 105 10.14 10.26 -17.34
N ARG A 106 11.28 10.87 -17.04
CA ARG A 106 12.60 10.42 -17.50
C ARG A 106 13.63 10.46 -16.37
N GLY A 107 14.73 9.72 -16.56
CA GLY A 107 15.92 9.88 -15.74
C GLY A 107 16.43 11.33 -15.79
N GLY A 108 16.79 11.87 -14.63
CA GLY A 108 17.17 13.27 -14.44
C GLY A 108 16.03 14.19 -13.98
N ASP A 109 14.77 13.77 -14.12
CA ASP A 109 13.63 14.50 -13.54
C ASP A 109 13.65 14.44 -12.02
N THR A 110 12.81 15.26 -11.39
CA THR A 110 12.62 15.28 -9.94
C THR A 110 11.15 15.04 -9.62
N VAL A 111 10.88 14.18 -8.64
CA VAL A 111 9.53 13.91 -8.14
C VAL A 111 9.50 14.18 -6.63
N GLU A 112 8.45 14.80 -6.16
CA GLU A 112 8.25 14.98 -4.72
C GLU A 112 7.68 13.72 -4.10
N VAL A 113 8.35 13.23 -3.05
CA VAL A 113 8.07 11.92 -2.44
C VAL A 113 7.97 12.04 -0.93
N LEU A 114 6.93 11.46 -0.32
CA LEU A 114 6.87 11.27 1.14
C LEU A 114 7.76 10.09 1.55
N PRO A 115 8.32 10.13 2.77
CA PRO A 115 8.95 8.96 3.38
C PRO A 115 8.05 7.72 3.36
N PRO A 116 8.65 6.51 3.41
CA PRO A 116 7.91 5.26 3.36
C PRO A 116 6.87 5.13 4.47
N LEU A 117 5.71 4.58 4.11
CA LEU A 117 4.57 4.30 5.00
C LEU A 117 3.99 2.92 4.67
N GLY A 118 3.11 2.42 5.55
CA GLY A 118 2.33 1.19 5.31
C GLY A 118 2.70 0.04 6.24
N HIS A 119 1.76 -0.91 6.38
CA HIS A 119 1.82 -2.03 7.33
C HIS A 119 1.87 -3.40 6.63
N PHE A 120 1.93 -3.45 5.30
CA PHE A 120 2.04 -4.69 4.53
C PHE A 120 3.47 -5.25 4.60
N THR A 121 3.93 -5.54 5.82
CA THR A 121 5.33 -5.88 6.14
C THR A 121 5.42 -7.12 7.01
N SER A 122 6.60 -7.74 7.03
CA SER A 122 7.00 -8.72 8.04
C SER A 122 8.38 -8.37 8.59
N ALA A 123 8.66 -8.81 9.81
CA ALA A 123 9.99 -8.67 10.39
C ALA A 123 10.87 -9.83 9.91
N PHE A 124 11.88 -9.55 9.10
CA PHE A 124 12.85 -10.55 8.65
C PHE A 124 14.11 -10.52 9.49
N THR A 125 14.51 -11.70 10.01
CA THR A 125 15.72 -11.84 10.84
C THR A 125 16.51 -13.12 10.46
N PRO A 126 17.85 -13.12 10.56
CA PRO A 126 18.67 -14.26 10.13
C PRO A 126 18.36 -15.59 10.82
N ASP A 127 17.80 -15.54 12.02
CA ASP A 127 17.50 -16.72 12.83
C ASP A 127 16.15 -17.36 12.49
N ARG A 128 15.29 -16.65 11.75
CA ARG A 128 14.01 -17.18 11.32
C ARG A 128 14.14 -18.31 10.33
N ALA A 129 13.19 -19.23 10.38
CA ALA A 129 13.01 -20.32 9.43
C ALA A 129 11.51 -20.44 9.16
N ARG A 130 10.97 -19.61 8.24
CA ARG A 130 9.54 -19.54 7.90
C ARG A 130 9.25 -19.94 6.47
N ARG A 131 8.03 -20.39 6.26
CA ARG A 131 7.46 -20.63 4.94
C ARG A 131 6.47 -19.52 4.66
N TYR A 132 6.86 -18.63 3.74
CA TYR A 132 6.03 -17.50 3.29
C TYR A 132 5.25 -17.89 2.05
N GLY A 133 4.02 -17.39 1.94
CA GLY A 133 3.20 -17.51 0.76
C GLY A 133 2.70 -16.16 0.27
N ALA A 134 2.54 -16.01 -1.04
CA ALA A 134 1.88 -14.84 -1.59
C ALA A 134 0.95 -15.23 -2.75
N VAL A 135 -0.20 -14.57 -2.82
CA VAL A 135 -1.11 -14.62 -3.96
C VAL A 135 -1.28 -13.20 -4.48
N VAL A 136 -0.75 -12.95 -5.67
CA VAL A 136 -0.74 -11.62 -6.26
C VAL A 136 -1.23 -11.61 -7.69
N ALA A 137 -1.72 -10.46 -8.18
CA ALA A 137 -2.04 -10.30 -9.59
C ALA A 137 -1.66 -8.91 -10.11
N GLY A 138 -1.13 -8.89 -11.34
CA GLY A 138 -0.73 -7.67 -12.04
C GLY A 138 0.27 -6.84 -11.25
N SER A 139 -0.04 -5.57 -10.99
CA SER A 139 0.83 -4.68 -10.20
C SER A 139 0.93 -5.03 -8.72
N GLY A 140 0.08 -5.94 -8.19
CA GLY A 140 0.21 -6.45 -6.83
C GLY A 140 1.52 -7.18 -6.54
N ILE A 141 2.33 -7.46 -7.56
CA ILE A 141 3.69 -7.98 -7.40
C ILE A 141 4.64 -6.97 -6.75
N THR A 142 4.38 -5.67 -6.86
CA THR A 142 5.34 -4.63 -6.45
C THR A 142 5.77 -4.75 -4.99
N PRO A 143 4.89 -4.84 -3.98
CA PRO A 143 5.32 -5.00 -2.60
C PRO A 143 5.93 -6.40 -2.35
N VAL A 144 5.41 -7.42 -3.03
CA VAL A 144 5.81 -8.81 -2.79
C VAL A 144 7.18 -9.13 -3.37
N LEU A 145 7.60 -8.46 -4.44
CA LEU A 145 8.97 -8.59 -4.96
C LEU A 145 10.00 -8.15 -3.91
N GLY A 146 9.78 -6.99 -3.28
CA GLY A 146 10.65 -6.50 -2.19
C GLY A 146 10.64 -7.41 -0.96
N LEU A 147 9.44 -7.92 -0.58
CA LEU A 147 9.28 -8.88 0.53
C LEU A 147 10.03 -10.19 0.25
N ALA A 148 9.81 -10.81 -0.91
CA ALA A 148 10.42 -12.08 -1.27
C ALA A 148 11.95 -11.96 -1.36
N ALA A 149 12.45 -10.91 -2.03
CA ALA A 149 13.89 -10.67 -2.15
C ALA A 149 14.54 -10.45 -0.77
N THR A 150 13.88 -9.67 0.11
CA THR A 150 14.39 -9.41 1.47
C THR A 150 14.36 -10.67 2.33
N ALA A 151 13.24 -11.42 2.33
CA ALA A 151 13.11 -12.66 3.10
C ALA A 151 14.19 -13.69 2.72
N LEU A 152 14.32 -13.94 1.41
CA LEU A 152 15.28 -14.94 0.90
C LEU A 152 16.74 -14.53 1.12
N ALA A 153 17.06 -13.25 1.12
CA ALA A 153 18.40 -12.75 1.40
C ALA A 153 18.73 -12.76 2.90
N THR A 154 17.78 -12.40 3.75
CA THR A 154 18.00 -12.24 5.18
C THR A 154 17.89 -13.56 5.94
N GLU A 155 16.99 -14.46 5.53
CA GLU A 155 16.62 -15.68 6.24
C GLU A 155 17.08 -16.94 5.47
N PRO A 156 18.24 -17.51 5.76
CA PRO A 156 18.81 -18.61 4.95
C PRO A 156 17.98 -19.89 4.92
N ARG A 157 17.13 -20.09 5.94
CA ARG A 157 16.30 -21.30 6.10
C ARG A 157 14.84 -21.12 5.67
N SER A 158 14.45 -19.91 5.35
CA SER A 158 13.07 -19.60 4.93
C SER A 158 12.87 -19.89 3.44
N THR A 159 11.63 -20.21 3.09
CA THR A 159 11.15 -20.40 1.72
C THR A 159 10.07 -19.41 1.39
N PHE A 160 9.89 -19.11 0.12
CA PHE A 160 8.86 -18.20 -0.37
C PHE A 160 8.10 -18.84 -1.55
N THR A 161 6.80 -18.97 -1.44
CA THR A 161 5.93 -19.46 -2.52
C THR A 161 5.10 -18.31 -3.06
N LEU A 162 5.19 -18.06 -4.36
CA LEU A 162 4.52 -16.95 -5.03
C LEU A 162 3.58 -17.51 -6.12
N VAL A 163 2.28 -17.31 -5.94
CA VAL A 163 1.25 -17.51 -6.97
C VAL A 163 0.97 -16.16 -7.63
N TYR A 164 1.34 -16.04 -8.91
CA TYR A 164 1.30 -14.76 -9.62
C TYR A 164 0.38 -14.80 -10.84
N GLY A 165 -0.77 -14.13 -10.73
CA GLY A 165 -1.77 -14.01 -11.78
C GLY A 165 -1.51 -12.84 -12.73
N ASN A 166 -1.57 -13.09 -14.05
CA ASN A 166 -1.46 -12.06 -15.08
C ASN A 166 -2.45 -12.33 -16.23
N ARG A 167 -2.57 -11.39 -17.18
CA ARG A 167 -3.37 -11.58 -18.38
C ARG A 167 -2.66 -12.53 -19.34
N THR A 168 -1.44 -12.20 -19.68
CA THR A 168 -0.56 -12.87 -20.65
C THR A 168 0.86 -12.86 -20.11
N ALA A 169 1.76 -13.66 -20.67
CA ALA A 169 3.19 -13.66 -20.33
C ALA A 169 3.82 -12.27 -20.51
N ASN A 170 3.51 -11.58 -21.62
CA ASN A 170 4.01 -10.23 -21.89
C ASN A 170 3.51 -9.15 -20.92
N SER A 171 2.48 -9.44 -20.13
CA SER A 171 1.94 -8.51 -19.10
C SER A 171 2.50 -8.76 -17.71
N VAL A 172 3.46 -9.68 -17.55
CA VAL A 172 4.11 -10.00 -16.28
C VAL A 172 5.13 -8.90 -15.95
N MET A 173 4.81 -8.07 -14.95
CA MET A 173 5.76 -7.09 -14.44
C MET A 173 6.89 -7.81 -13.71
N PHE A 174 8.13 -7.30 -13.87
CA PHE A 174 9.34 -7.84 -13.22
C PHE A 174 9.63 -9.31 -13.55
N ALA A 175 9.31 -9.76 -14.77
CA ALA A 175 9.50 -11.14 -15.19
C ALA A 175 10.98 -11.57 -15.10
N GLU A 176 11.90 -10.71 -15.55
CA GLU A 176 13.34 -10.96 -15.50
C GLU A 176 13.86 -11.01 -14.06
N GLU A 177 13.48 -10.04 -13.22
CA GLU A 177 13.90 -10.02 -11.81
C GLU A 177 13.36 -11.21 -11.01
N LEU A 178 12.17 -11.68 -11.33
CA LEU A 178 11.63 -12.90 -10.71
C LEU A 178 12.36 -14.15 -11.17
N ALA A 179 12.77 -14.21 -12.44
CA ALA A 179 13.62 -15.29 -12.97
C ALA A 179 15.00 -15.28 -12.30
N ASP A 180 15.66 -14.12 -12.21
CA ASP A 180 16.95 -13.94 -11.53
C ASP A 180 16.86 -14.33 -10.05
N LEU A 181 15.76 -13.96 -9.38
CA LEU A 181 15.53 -14.33 -8.00
C LEU A 181 15.32 -15.84 -7.85
N LYS A 182 14.60 -16.47 -8.78
CA LYS A 182 14.43 -17.93 -8.84
C LYS A 182 15.76 -18.64 -9.09
N ASP A 183 16.60 -18.14 -9.98
CA ASP A 183 17.92 -18.71 -10.27
C ASP A 183 18.86 -18.59 -9.07
N ARG A 184 18.78 -17.48 -8.33
CA ARG A 184 19.54 -17.28 -7.09
C ARG A 184 19.11 -18.18 -5.95
N TYR A 185 17.80 -18.50 -5.86
CA TYR A 185 17.21 -19.30 -4.78
C TYR A 185 16.37 -20.47 -5.31
N PRO A 186 16.95 -21.39 -6.12
CA PRO A 186 16.21 -22.39 -6.89
C PRO A 186 15.37 -23.34 -6.04
N THR A 187 15.81 -23.65 -4.81
CA THR A 187 15.11 -24.55 -3.87
C THR A 187 14.25 -23.82 -2.85
N ARG A 188 14.41 -22.49 -2.71
CA ARG A 188 13.74 -21.71 -1.69
C ARG A 188 12.66 -20.78 -2.24
N LEU A 189 12.70 -20.40 -3.52
CA LEU A 189 11.62 -19.68 -4.19
C LEU A 189 10.81 -20.64 -5.05
N HIS A 190 9.53 -20.76 -4.76
CA HIS A 190 8.57 -21.46 -5.59
C HIS A 190 7.68 -20.43 -6.30
N LEU A 191 7.74 -20.42 -7.65
CA LEU A 191 7.02 -19.43 -8.47
C LEU A 191 6.00 -20.17 -9.36
N VAL A 192 4.72 -19.79 -9.22
CA VAL A 192 3.60 -20.34 -10.00
C VAL A 192 2.93 -19.21 -10.76
N HIS A 193 3.05 -19.20 -12.09
CA HIS A 193 2.35 -18.25 -12.96
C HIS A 193 0.97 -18.77 -13.34
N VAL A 194 -0.06 -17.92 -13.27
CA VAL A 194 -1.41 -18.19 -13.72
C VAL A 194 -1.81 -17.13 -14.74
N LEU A 195 -2.10 -17.55 -15.99
CA LEU A 195 -2.38 -16.64 -17.10
C LEU A 195 -3.86 -16.68 -17.49
N SER A 196 -4.54 -15.54 -17.41
CA SER A 196 -5.99 -15.50 -17.58
C SER A 196 -6.45 -15.38 -19.03
N ARG A 197 -5.56 -15.03 -19.96
CA ARG A 197 -5.86 -14.83 -21.38
C ARG A 197 -4.94 -15.63 -22.32
N GLU A 198 -4.17 -16.54 -21.76
CA GLU A 198 -3.37 -17.51 -22.49
C GLU A 198 -3.69 -18.90 -21.98
N MET A 199 -3.72 -19.86 -22.91
CA MET A 199 -3.81 -21.26 -22.55
C MET A 199 -2.40 -21.74 -22.18
N GLY A 200 -2.20 -22.05 -20.91
CA GLY A 200 -0.99 -22.69 -20.43
C GLY A 200 -1.00 -24.20 -20.64
N GLU A 201 0.08 -24.87 -20.23
CA GLU A 201 0.21 -26.33 -20.31
C GLU A 201 -0.83 -27.08 -19.46
N SER A 202 -1.45 -26.41 -18.50
CA SER A 202 -2.48 -26.96 -17.61
C SER A 202 -3.66 -26.02 -17.48
N ALA A 203 -4.88 -26.56 -17.50
CA ALA A 203 -6.11 -25.83 -17.21
C ALA A 203 -6.09 -25.18 -15.80
N LEU A 204 -5.31 -25.73 -14.87
CA LEU A 204 -5.12 -25.17 -13.53
C LEU A 204 -4.38 -23.82 -13.56
N LEU A 205 -3.42 -23.67 -14.47
CA LEU A 205 -2.61 -22.47 -14.65
C LEU A 205 -3.21 -21.46 -15.65
N SER A 206 -4.41 -21.77 -16.19
CA SER A 206 -5.10 -20.93 -17.19
C SER A 206 -6.41 -20.40 -16.64
N GLY A 207 -6.57 -19.06 -16.60
CA GLY A 207 -7.76 -18.36 -16.10
C GLY A 207 -7.47 -17.43 -14.94
N ARG A 208 -8.53 -16.86 -14.34
CA ARG A 208 -8.38 -15.98 -13.17
C ARG A 208 -8.13 -16.81 -11.91
N ILE A 209 -7.41 -16.22 -10.97
CA ILE A 209 -7.28 -16.78 -9.62
C ILE A 209 -8.58 -16.39 -8.89
N ASP A 210 -9.50 -17.31 -8.79
CA ASP A 210 -10.72 -17.29 -7.98
C ASP A 210 -10.60 -18.31 -6.84
N ALA A 211 -11.61 -18.41 -5.98
CA ALA A 211 -11.61 -19.31 -4.83
C ALA A 211 -11.37 -20.78 -5.22
N ASP A 212 -12.07 -21.27 -6.26
CA ASP A 212 -11.96 -22.69 -6.70
C ASP A 212 -10.57 -23.00 -7.23
N ARG A 213 -10.02 -22.11 -8.07
CA ARG A 213 -8.68 -22.28 -8.63
C ARG A 213 -7.61 -22.21 -7.55
N LEU A 214 -7.70 -21.24 -6.64
CA LEU A 214 -6.75 -21.12 -5.54
C LEU A 214 -6.79 -22.36 -4.65
N ALA A 215 -7.97 -22.86 -4.28
CA ALA A 215 -8.09 -24.08 -3.50
C ALA A 215 -7.39 -25.27 -4.18
N ARG A 216 -7.60 -25.45 -5.49
CA ARG A 216 -6.94 -26.51 -6.28
C ARG A 216 -5.43 -26.32 -6.40
N LEU A 217 -4.95 -25.08 -6.53
CA LEU A 217 -3.50 -24.78 -6.52
C LEU A 217 -2.86 -25.17 -5.19
N LEU A 218 -3.53 -24.84 -4.09
CA LEU A 218 -3.08 -25.19 -2.73
C LEU A 218 -3.12 -26.70 -2.46
N ASP A 219 -4.01 -27.44 -3.13
CA ASP A 219 -4.11 -28.90 -2.99
C ASP A 219 -3.08 -29.67 -3.83
N THR A 220 -2.53 -29.03 -4.88
CA THR A 220 -1.76 -29.79 -5.89
C THR A 220 -0.35 -29.28 -6.16
N LEU A 221 -0.15 -27.98 -6.20
CA LEU A 221 1.13 -27.36 -6.60
C LEU A 221 1.80 -26.55 -5.48
N VAL A 222 1.02 -26.03 -4.56
CA VAL A 222 1.49 -25.15 -3.50
C VAL A 222 1.35 -25.87 -2.17
N PRO A 223 2.41 -25.98 -1.33
CA PRO A 223 2.30 -26.61 0.00
C PRO A 223 1.57 -25.70 0.98
N GLY A 224 0.29 -25.41 0.70
CA GLY A 224 -0.50 -24.38 1.39
C GLY A 224 -0.59 -24.57 2.89
N ASP A 225 -0.70 -25.82 3.36
CA ASP A 225 -0.84 -26.17 4.78
C ASP A 225 0.48 -25.97 5.57
N GLU A 226 1.60 -25.78 4.87
CA GLU A 226 2.91 -25.57 5.48
C GLU A 226 3.29 -24.07 5.56
N ILE A 227 2.52 -23.20 4.92
CA ILE A 227 2.80 -21.75 4.87
C ILE A 227 2.27 -21.09 6.14
N GLU A 228 3.16 -20.36 6.81
CA GLU A 228 2.93 -19.77 8.12
C GLU A 228 2.50 -18.29 8.04
N GLU A 229 2.81 -17.60 6.93
CA GLU A 229 2.53 -16.18 6.76
C GLU A 229 2.23 -15.88 5.28
N TRP A 230 1.11 -15.21 5.04
CA TRP A 230 0.57 -14.97 3.71
C TRP A 230 0.50 -13.49 3.35
N PHE A 231 0.81 -13.17 2.10
CA PHE A 231 0.71 -11.82 1.52
C PHE A 231 -0.22 -11.81 0.32
N LEU A 232 -1.29 -11.04 0.39
CA LEU A 232 -2.32 -10.96 -0.65
C LEU A 232 -2.35 -9.55 -1.25
N CYS A 233 -2.09 -9.42 -2.56
CA CYS A 233 -2.14 -8.12 -3.23
C CYS A 233 -2.60 -8.26 -4.69
N GLY A 234 -3.67 -7.52 -5.05
CA GLY A 234 -4.25 -7.57 -6.40
C GLY A 234 -5.67 -7.06 -6.46
N PRO A 235 -6.46 -7.49 -7.45
CA PRO A 235 -7.87 -7.13 -7.57
C PRO A 235 -8.66 -7.52 -6.32
N TYR A 236 -9.58 -6.65 -5.91
CA TYR A 236 -10.36 -6.82 -4.67
C TYR A 236 -11.02 -8.21 -4.56
N GLY A 237 -11.72 -8.67 -5.63
CA GLY A 237 -12.38 -9.99 -5.63
C GLY A 237 -11.39 -11.14 -5.39
N MET A 238 -10.19 -11.10 -6.00
CA MET A 238 -9.16 -12.11 -5.77
C MET A 238 -8.68 -12.12 -4.31
N VAL A 239 -8.48 -10.96 -3.71
CA VAL A 239 -8.04 -10.85 -2.31
C VAL A 239 -9.11 -11.38 -1.36
N VAL A 240 -10.39 -11.06 -1.60
CA VAL A 240 -11.52 -11.59 -0.82
C VAL A 240 -11.62 -13.11 -0.93
N ASP A 241 -11.55 -13.64 -2.14
CA ASP A 241 -11.57 -15.08 -2.40
C ASP A 241 -10.39 -15.78 -1.70
N ALA A 242 -9.19 -15.22 -1.83
CA ALA A 242 -8.00 -15.78 -1.21
C ALA A 242 -8.09 -15.79 0.33
N LYS A 243 -8.55 -14.72 0.95
CA LYS A 243 -8.81 -14.69 2.41
C LYS A 243 -9.80 -15.77 2.83
N ALA A 244 -10.91 -15.92 2.10
CA ALA A 244 -11.93 -16.93 2.41
C ALA A 244 -11.37 -18.36 2.30
N VAL A 245 -10.59 -18.65 1.25
CA VAL A 245 -9.96 -19.97 1.06
C VAL A 245 -8.96 -20.26 2.18
N LEU A 246 -8.10 -19.30 2.54
CA LEU A 246 -7.11 -19.47 3.61
C LEU A 246 -7.79 -19.64 4.98
N ALA A 247 -8.82 -18.84 5.28
CA ALA A 247 -9.60 -19.00 6.52
C ALA A 247 -10.29 -20.38 6.60
N GLY A 248 -10.86 -20.87 5.48
CA GLY A 248 -11.44 -22.21 5.37
C GLY A 248 -10.43 -23.34 5.59
N ARG A 249 -9.12 -23.08 5.45
CA ARG A 249 -8.01 -24.00 5.75
C ARG A 249 -7.44 -23.82 7.17
N GLY A 250 -8.03 -22.94 7.98
CA GLY A 250 -7.58 -22.70 9.34
C GLY A 250 -6.39 -21.77 9.49
N VAL A 251 -6.02 -21.01 8.43
CA VAL A 251 -4.98 -19.98 8.53
C VAL A 251 -5.51 -18.84 9.39
N PRO A 252 -4.82 -18.46 10.48
CA PRO A 252 -5.24 -17.35 11.34
C PRO A 252 -5.25 -16.02 10.58
N ASP A 253 -6.23 -15.16 10.84
CA ASP A 253 -6.31 -13.84 10.18
C ASP A 253 -5.05 -12.98 10.41
N ALA A 254 -4.46 -13.06 11.59
CA ALA A 254 -3.19 -12.40 11.93
C ALA A 254 -1.97 -12.88 11.10
N ALA A 255 -2.07 -14.02 10.43
CA ALA A 255 -1.05 -14.55 9.54
C ALA A 255 -1.27 -14.16 8.07
N VAL A 256 -2.32 -13.36 7.77
CA VAL A 256 -2.69 -12.98 6.42
C VAL A 256 -2.64 -11.46 6.27
N HIS A 257 -1.59 -10.99 5.61
CA HIS A 257 -1.43 -9.57 5.27
C HIS A 257 -2.11 -9.26 3.95
N THR A 258 -2.80 -8.12 3.87
CA THR A 258 -3.49 -7.70 2.65
C THR A 258 -3.14 -6.26 2.27
N GLU A 259 -2.87 -6.03 0.98
CA GLU A 259 -2.73 -4.68 0.42
C GLU A 259 -3.63 -4.54 -0.80
N LEU A 260 -4.41 -3.46 -0.84
CA LEU A 260 -5.32 -3.13 -1.94
C LEU A 260 -4.87 -1.85 -2.61
N PHE A 261 -4.81 -1.82 -3.95
CA PHE A 261 -4.45 -0.61 -4.69
C PHE A 261 -5.66 0.16 -5.18
N HIS A 262 -6.76 -0.56 -5.41
CA HIS A 262 -8.00 0.01 -5.91
C HIS A 262 -9.19 -0.79 -5.37
N VAL A 263 -10.24 -0.10 -5.02
CA VAL A 263 -11.52 -0.69 -4.64
C VAL A 263 -12.56 -0.12 -5.60
N ASP A 264 -13.27 -1.00 -6.29
CA ASP A 264 -14.38 -0.61 -7.15
C ASP A 264 -15.39 0.25 -6.37
N ALA A 265 -15.96 1.23 -7.03
CA ALA A 265 -16.85 2.31 -6.59
C ALA A 265 -17.13 2.48 -5.07
N PRO A 266 -17.08 3.69 -4.53
CA PRO A 266 -17.39 3.91 -3.12
C PRO A 266 -18.79 3.38 -2.81
N PRO A 267 -19.01 2.67 -1.67
CA PRO A 267 -20.36 2.45 -1.19
C PRO A 267 -21.01 3.83 -1.01
N GLU A 268 -22.24 3.95 -1.42
CA GLU A 268 -23.01 5.16 -1.14
C GLU A 268 -22.98 5.43 0.38
N PRO A 269 -22.83 6.69 0.79
CA PRO A 269 -22.87 7.03 2.22
C PRO A 269 -24.19 6.51 2.79
N VAL A 270 -24.11 5.75 3.88
CA VAL A 270 -25.29 5.28 4.62
C VAL A 270 -25.98 6.52 5.18
N ARG A 271 -27.06 6.97 4.53
CA ARG A 271 -27.92 8.03 5.06
C ARG A 271 -28.62 7.47 6.31
N ARG A 272 -28.29 8.02 7.45
CA ARG A 272 -29.07 7.78 8.67
C ARG A 272 -30.25 8.76 8.69
N GLU A 273 -31.43 8.28 9.02
CA GLU A 273 -32.67 9.08 9.13
C GLU A 273 -32.61 10.22 10.18
N THR A 274 -31.50 10.35 10.91
CA THR A 274 -31.26 11.37 11.92
C THR A 274 -30.63 12.66 11.37
N ASP A 275 -30.34 12.75 10.07
CA ASP A 275 -29.72 13.93 9.49
C ASP A 275 -30.76 15.08 9.38
N ARG A 276 -30.79 15.96 10.40
CA ARG A 276 -31.48 17.22 10.31
C ARG A 276 -30.78 18.14 9.32
N PRO A 277 -31.46 18.63 8.26
CA PRO A 277 -30.87 19.61 7.38
C PRO A 277 -30.52 20.88 8.17
N GLY A 278 -29.24 21.26 8.20
CA GLY A 278 -28.79 22.54 8.73
C GLY A 278 -27.91 22.57 9.97
N ALA A 279 -27.66 21.43 10.63
CA ALA A 279 -26.69 21.37 11.73
C ALA A 279 -25.34 20.89 11.21
N GLY A 280 -24.37 21.79 11.05
CA GLY A 280 -22.96 21.44 10.78
C GLY A 280 -22.29 20.88 12.03
N THR A 281 -21.22 20.09 11.85
CA THR A 281 -20.33 19.69 12.93
C THR A 281 -19.19 20.70 13.04
N GLU A 282 -18.90 21.14 14.26
CA GLU A 282 -17.73 21.96 14.55
C GLU A 282 -16.50 21.06 14.66
N VAL A 283 -15.57 21.20 13.72
CA VAL A 283 -14.39 20.33 13.65
C VAL A 283 -13.15 21.11 14.01
N THR A 284 -12.37 20.55 14.93
CA THR A 284 -11.03 21.03 15.25
C THR A 284 -10.00 20.01 14.78
N ILE A 285 -9.04 20.42 13.97
CA ILE A 285 -7.88 19.61 13.58
C ILE A 285 -6.61 20.12 14.24
N LEU A 286 -5.79 19.18 14.71
CA LEU A 286 -4.44 19.47 15.21
C LEU A 286 -3.45 18.95 14.16
N LEU A 287 -2.52 19.82 13.77
CA LEU A 287 -1.45 19.50 12.82
C LEU A 287 -0.24 20.41 13.08
N ASP A 288 0.95 19.82 13.24
CA ASP A 288 2.21 20.50 13.56
C ASP A 288 2.08 21.37 14.84
N GLY A 289 1.37 20.85 15.85
CA GLY A 289 1.12 21.55 17.11
C GLY A 289 0.19 22.77 16.99
N ARG A 290 -0.47 22.96 15.84
CA ARG A 290 -1.42 24.06 15.60
C ARG A 290 -2.83 23.52 15.43
N SER A 291 -3.80 24.16 16.08
CA SER A 291 -5.21 23.86 15.90
C SER A 291 -5.84 24.75 14.84
N SER A 292 -6.79 24.20 14.10
CA SER A 292 -7.64 24.94 13.16
C SER A 292 -9.05 24.41 13.30
N SER A 293 -10.03 25.31 13.46
CA SER A 293 -11.45 24.93 13.61
C SER A 293 -12.26 25.44 12.43
N PHE A 294 -13.24 24.65 12.02
CA PHE A 294 -14.15 24.96 10.93
C PHE A 294 -15.45 24.15 11.07
N THR A 295 -16.50 24.58 10.41
CA THR A 295 -17.76 23.85 10.34
C THR A 295 -17.84 23.02 9.06
N MET A 296 -18.30 21.77 9.14
CA MET A 296 -18.51 20.90 7.99
C MET A 296 -19.89 20.24 8.01
N GLY A 297 -20.37 19.82 6.85
CA GLY A 297 -21.59 19.00 6.75
C GLY A 297 -21.35 17.57 7.27
N ARG A 298 -22.40 16.95 7.82
CA ARG A 298 -22.31 15.58 8.35
C ARG A 298 -22.12 14.50 7.28
N ASP A 299 -22.45 14.80 6.04
CA ASP A 299 -22.28 13.96 4.87
C ASP A 299 -20.92 14.15 4.19
N GLU A 300 -20.16 15.18 4.57
CA GLU A 300 -18.82 15.43 4.06
C GLU A 300 -17.77 14.49 4.69
N ARG A 301 -16.64 14.32 4.00
CA ARG A 301 -15.46 13.65 4.56
C ARG A 301 -14.59 14.65 5.32
N VAL A 302 -14.14 14.24 6.49
CA VAL A 302 -13.28 15.08 7.35
C VAL A 302 -12.07 15.61 6.59
N LEU A 303 -11.40 14.78 5.78
CA LEU A 303 -10.24 15.20 4.98
C LEU A 303 -10.62 16.30 3.97
N ASP A 304 -11.71 16.13 3.22
CA ASP A 304 -12.07 17.08 2.16
C ASP A 304 -12.49 18.44 2.74
N ALA A 305 -13.21 18.43 3.87
CA ALA A 305 -13.53 19.64 4.60
C ALA A 305 -12.28 20.32 5.17
N ALA A 306 -11.39 19.54 5.79
CA ALA A 306 -10.18 20.04 6.40
C ALA A 306 -9.18 20.62 5.36
N LEU A 307 -9.11 20.06 4.16
CA LEU A 307 -8.25 20.56 3.08
C LEU A 307 -8.63 21.97 2.60
N ARG A 308 -9.90 22.42 2.80
CA ARG A 308 -10.29 23.80 2.52
C ARG A 308 -9.63 24.82 3.46
N VAL A 309 -9.23 24.37 4.65
CA VAL A 309 -8.63 25.21 5.70
C VAL A 309 -7.13 25.00 5.80
N ARG A 310 -6.68 23.76 5.61
CA ARG A 310 -5.29 23.33 5.75
C ARG A 310 -4.87 22.47 4.54
N GLY A 311 -4.37 23.10 3.49
CA GLY A 311 -3.98 22.41 2.24
C GLY A 311 -2.80 21.44 2.39
N GLU A 312 -2.03 21.54 3.48
CA GLU A 312 -0.85 20.72 3.76
C GLU A 312 -1.14 19.38 4.46
N LEU A 313 -2.40 19.05 4.73
CA LEU A 313 -2.77 17.77 5.36
C LEU A 313 -2.23 16.56 4.59
N PRO A 314 -1.77 15.51 5.30
CA PRO A 314 -1.27 14.30 4.64
C PRO A 314 -2.42 13.50 4.03
N TYR A 315 -2.35 13.21 2.73
CA TYR A 315 -3.24 12.28 2.05
C TYR A 315 -2.62 11.76 0.75
N ALA A 316 -3.16 10.66 0.21
CA ALA A 316 -2.75 10.13 -1.09
C ALA A 316 -3.93 9.51 -1.86
N CYS A 317 -4.41 8.32 -1.50
CA CYS A 317 -5.35 7.52 -2.29
C CYS A 317 -6.81 8.01 -2.23
N LYS A 318 -7.21 8.70 -1.17
CA LYS A 318 -8.59 9.04 -0.82
C LYS A 318 -9.58 7.84 -0.83
N GLY A 319 -9.08 6.61 -0.94
CA GLY A 319 -9.87 5.36 -1.05
C GLY A 319 -9.83 4.46 0.18
N GLY A 320 -9.14 4.85 1.25
CA GLY A 320 -9.06 4.07 2.49
C GLY A 320 -8.04 2.93 2.47
N VAL A 321 -7.08 2.93 1.53
CA VAL A 321 -6.14 1.82 1.32
C VAL A 321 -4.67 2.14 1.67
N CYS A 322 -4.28 3.42 1.90
CA CYS A 322 -2.87 3.80 2.02
C CYS A 322 -2.45 4.36 3.39
N SER A 323 -3.36 4.49 4.35
CA SER A 323 -3.16 5.08 5.68
C SER A 323 -2.49 6.47 5.74
N THR A 324 -2.18 7.12 4.61
CA THR A 324 -1.51 8.44 4.59
C THR A 324 -2.32 9.53 5.30
N CYS A 325 -3.66 9.44 5.28
CA CYS A 325 -4.57 10.38 5.97
C CYS A 325 -4.98 9.90 7.37
N ARG A 326 -4.20 9.01 7.98
CA ARG A 326 -4.45 8.52 9.34
C ARG A 326 -4.35 9.66 10.34
N ALA A 327 -5.33 9.73 11.25
CA ALA A 327 -5.33 10.68 12.36
C ALA A 327 -6.11 10.06 13.53
N LYS A 328 -5.94 10.61 14.73
CA LYS A 328 -6.61 10.13 15.93
C LYS A 328 -7.81 11.01 16.30
N VAL A 329 -8.97 10.41 16.51
CA VAL A 329 -10.11 11.10 17.11
C VAL A 329 -9.85 11.23 18.61
N THR A 330 -9.73 12.47 19.09
CA THR A 330 -9.49 12.79 20.51
C THR A 330 -10.73 13.30 21.23
N SER A 331 -11.74 13.78 20.48
CA SER A 331 -13.06 14.15 20.99
C SER A 331 -14.10 13.97 19.90
N GLY A 332 -15.30 13.56 20.26
CA GLY A 332 -16.39 13.27 19.35
C GLY A 332 -16.31 11.88 18.73
N GLU A 333 -17.16 11.63 17.75
CA GLU A 333 -17.27 10.33 17.06
C GLU A 333 -17.37 10.53 15.55
N VAL A 334 -16.82 9.55 14.80
CA VAL A 334 -16.95 9.48 13.33
C VAL A 334 -17.43 8.11 12.89
N THR A 335 -18.09 8.07 11.74
CA THR A 335 -18.34 6.83 11.00
C THR A 335 -17.32 6.74 9.87
N MET A 336 -16.61 5.63 9.78
CA MET A 336 -15.65 5.36 8.72
C MET A 336 -16.30 4.44 7.68
N ALA A 337 -16.47 4.94 6.44
CA ALA A 337 -17.16 4.19 5.37
C ALA A 337 -16.38 2.95 4.93
N ARG A 338 -15.04 3.05 4.95
CA ARG A 338 -14.13 1.96 4.58
C ARG A 338 -12.87 2.03 5.41
N ASN A 339 -12.34 0.87 5.74
CA ASN A 339 -11.01 0.72 6.32
C ASN A 339 -10.36 -0.52 5.73
N TYR A 340 -9.31 -0.33 4.94
CA TYR A 340 -8.49 -1.40 4.38
C TYR A 340 -7.01 -1.26 4.79
N ALA A 341 -6.68 -0.22 5.58
CA ALA A 341 -5.30 0.15 5.86
C ALA A 341 -4.96 0.26 7.35
N LEU A 342 -5.96 0.43 8.23
CA LEU A 342 -5.74 0.46 9.67
C LEU A 342 -5.99 -0.93 10.25
N GLU A 343 -5.09 -1.34 11.12
CA GLU A 343 -5.22 -2.57 11.90
C GLU A 343 -6.30 -2.41 12.99
N PRO A 344 -6.89 -3.53 13.49
CA PRO A 344 -7.95 -3.47 14.50
C PRO A 344 -7.55 -2.76 15.81
N ASP A 345 -6.30 -2.88 16.23
CA ASP A 345 -5.75 -2.21 17.42
C ASP A 345 -5.60 -0.70 17.22
N GLU A 346 -5.28 -0.24 16.02
CA GLU A 346 -5.26 1.18 15.68
C GLU A 346 -6.66 1.78 15.73
N VAL A 347 -7.65 1.09 15.16
CA VAL A 347 -9.06 1.51 15.22
C VAL A 347 -9.55 1.54 16.68
N ALA A 348 -9.22 0.52 17.47
CA ALA A 348 -9.55 0.47 18.89
C ALA A 348 -8.86 1.59 19.70
N ALA A 349 -7.68 2.04 19.28
CA ALA A 349 -6.96 3.19 19.85
C ALA A 349 -7.50 4.56 19.41
N GLY A 350 -8.54 4.58 18.56
CA GLY A 350 -9.21 5.80 18.08
C GLY A 350 -8.63 6.38 16.80
N TYR A 351 -7.76 5.66 16.08
CA TYR A 351 -7.28 6.10 14.78
C TYR A 351 -8.31 5.87 13.68
N VAL A 352 -8.36 6.81 12.75
CA VAL A 352 -9.30 6.80 11.62
C VAL A 352 -8.61 7.22 10.33
N LEU A 353 -9.19 6.83 9.19
CA LEU A 353 -8.83 7.34 7.88
C LEU A 353 -9.72 8.55 7.57
N THR A 354 -9.21 9.75 7.68
CA THR A 354 -10.00 10.98 7.55
C THR A 354 -10.64 11.15 6.17
N CYS A 355 -10.06 10.55 5.12
CA CYS A 355 -10.65 10.49 3.79
C CYS A 355 -11.90 9.59 3.70
N GLN A 356 -12.14 8.75 4.70
CA GLN A 356 -13.27 7.83 4.77
C GLN A 356 -14.23 8.14 5.94
N SER A 357 -13.87 9.13 6.78
CA SER A 357 -14.59 9.46 8.01
C SER A 357 -15.56 10.61 7.80
N SER A 358 -16.77 10.46 8.32
CA SER A 358 -17.78 11.52 8.44
C SER A 358 -18.20 11.67 9.90
N PRO A 359 -18.46 12.91 10.39
CA PRO A 359 -18.77 13.15 11.80
C PRO A 359 -20.14 12.59 12.18
N VAL A 360 -20.24 12.10 13.42
CA VAL A 360 -21.51 11.64 14.04
C VAL A 360 -21.99 12.65 15.08
N THR A 361 -21.06 13.27 15.81
CA THR A 361 -21.32 14.23 16.88
C THR A 361 -21.34 15.68 16.37
N ASP A 362 -21.86 16.61 17.16
CA ASP A 362 -21.88 18.04 16.83
C ASP A 362 -20.51 18.70 16.94
N GLU A 363 -19.61 18.10 17.71
CA GLU A 363 -18.20 18.51 17.86
C GLU A 363 -17.28 17.32 17.58
N LEU A 364 -16.19 17.59 16.90
CA LEU A 364 -15.17 16.59 16.55
C LEU A 364 -13.77 17.19 16.66
N THR A 365 -12.85 16.50 17.32
CA THR A 365 -11.42 16.86 17.32
C THR A 365 -10.59 15.70 16.75
N VAL A 366 -9.78 16.04 15.77
CA VAL A 366 -8.92 15.06 15.04
C VAL A 366 -7.47 15.52 15.10
N ASP A 367 -6.62 14.65 15.62
CA ASP A 367 -5.20 14.90 15.81
C ASP A 367 -4.36 14.12 14.78
N TYR A 368 -3.68 14.84 13.89
CA TYR A 368 -2.76 14.28 12.89
C TYR A 368 -1.33 14.12 13.42
N ASP A 369 -1.03 14.63 14.62
CA ASP A 369 0.28 14.54 15.25
C ASP A 369 0.40 13.34 16.21
N ALA A 370 -0.71 12.61 16.43
CA ALA A 370 -0.82 11.49 17.38
C ALA A 370 -0.17 10.18 16.89
#